data_fde6423a3f4a9a9f94d5cc58cbe1d5d1
#
_entry.id   fde6423a3f4a9a9f94d5cc58cbe1d5d1
#
_cell.length_a   1.000
_cell.length_b   1.000
_cell.length_c   1.000
_cell.angle_alpha   90.00
_cell.angle_beta   90.00
_cell.angle_gamma   90.00
#
_symmetry.space_group_name_H-M   'P 1'
#
loop_
_entity.id
_entity.type
_entity.pdbx_description
1 polymer ?
#
loop_
_entity_poly.entity_id
_entity_poly.type
_entity_poly.pdbx_seq_one_letter_code
_entity_poly.pdbx_strand_id
1 'polypeptide(L)'
;MANVVTEPTARTKAAARTRDAVKIYGKGQTEVRALDGVTVEFEAGRYTAIMGPSGSGKSTLLHCVAGLDTLTSGSAFVGDVDLSTLDDQRLTILRRDRIGFVFQAFNLVPTISAAKNITLPLLLAGRKGDQAWISKVIEITGIGDRLEHRPSELSGGQQQRVAVARALASRPEIIFADEPTGNLDSRSGTEMLTFLRRAVDEMHQTIVMVTHDPVAASYADRIVFLADGRIVDEMQKPTAERVLERMKRFGE
;
A
#
# COMPACT_ATOMS: atom_id res chain seq x y z
N MET A 1 -29.96 32.34 -23.26
CA MET A 1 -28.99 31.22 -23.27
C MET A 1 -28.12 31.38 -22.04
N ALA A 2 -28.37 30.59 -21.01
CA ALA A 2 -27.65 30.65 -19.76
C ALA A 2 -26.36 29.82 -19.86
N ASN A 3 -25.21 30.49 -19.70
CA ASN A 3 -23.91 29.83 -19.58
C ASN A 3 -23.87 29.01 -18.30
N VAL A 4 -23.90 27.68 -18.43
CA VAL A 4 -23.58 26.75 -17.34
C VAL A 4 -22.06 26.81 -17.16
N VAL A 5 -21.61 27.57 -16.17
CA VAL A 5 -20.24 27.51 -15.67
C VAL A 5 -20.13 26.20 -14.88
N THR A 6 -19.54 25.18 -15.47
CA THR A 6 -19.11 23.99 -14.75
C THR A 6 -18.01 24.39 -13.77
N GLU A 7 -18.33 24.37 -12.47
CA GLU A 7 -17.33 24.51 -11.41
C GLU A 7 -16.28 23.40 -11.61
N PRO A 8 -14.97 23.71 -11.50
CA PRO A 8 -13.93 22.69 -11.53
C PRO A 8 -14.11 21.80 -10.29
N THR A 9 -14.41 20.52 -10.51
CA THR A 9 -14.39 19.49 -9.48
C THR A 9 -13.09 19.62 -8.69
N ALA A 10 -13.22 19.86 -7.38
CA ALA A 10 -12.08 19.96 -6.46
C ALA A 10 -11.18 18.75 -6.70
N ARG A 11 -9.94 18.96 -7.18
CA ARG A 11 -8.96 17.89 -7.36
C ARG A 11 -8.74 17.24 -6.00
N THR A 12 -9.11 15.99 -5.87
CA THR A 12 -8.82 15.20 -4.68
C THR A 12 -7.31 15.21 -4.44
N LYS A 13 -6.86 15.54 -3.23
CA LYS A 13 -5.42 15.64 -2.93
C LYS A 13 -4.77 14.26 -3.11
N ALA A 14 -3.69 14.16 -3.86
CA ALA A 14 -2.94 12.92 -3.99
C ALA A 14 -2.16 12.65 -2.68
N ALA A 15 -2.31 11.45 -2.11
CA ALA A 15 -1.52 11.01 -0.95
C ALA A 15 -0.11 10.59 -1.35
N ALA A 16 0.05 10.05 -2.56
CA ALA A 16 1.36 9.79 -3.17
C ALA A 16 1.24 9.86 -4.69
N ARG A 17 2.36 10.09 -5.38
CA ARG A 17 2.39 10.13 -6.85
C ARG A 17 3.79 9.91 -7.40
N THR A 18 3.87 9.48 -8.67
CA THR A 18 5.09 9.52 -9.48
C THR A 18 4.91 10.42 -10.70
N ARG A 19 6.03 10.95 -11.20
CA ARG A 19 6.11 11.67 -12.48
C ARG A 19 7.30 11.13 -13.26
N ASP A 20 7.02 10.61 -14.46
CA ASP A 20 8.00 10.06 -15.39
C ASP A 20 9.01 9.12 -14.72
N ALA A 21 8.50 8.28 -13.79
CA ALA A 21 9.34 7.42 -12.96
C ALA A 21 10.00 6.33 -13.81
N VAL A 22 11.33 6.30 -13.80
CA VAL A 22 12.14 5.27 -14.43
C VAL A 22 12.97 4.57 -13.37
N LYS A 23 12.98 3.24 -13.41
CA LYS A 23 13.86 2.42 -12.58
C LYS A 23 14.54 1.37 -13.40
N ILE A 24 15.87 1.38 -13.33
CA ILE A 24 16.73 0.45 -14.03
C ILE A 24 17.60 -0.29 -13.00
N TYR A 25 17.62 -1.61 -13.06
CA TYR A 25 18.50 -2.47 -12.27
C TYR A 25 19.60 -3.05 -13.16
N GLY A 26 20.74 -3.35 -12.56
CA GLY A 26 21.90 -3.91 -13.28
C GLY A 26 22.69 -2.85 -14.05
N LYS A 27 23.63 -3.30 -14.87
CA LYS A 27 24.47 -2.48 -15.76
C LYS A 27 24.81 -3.24 -17.02
N GLY A 28 24.89 -2.54 -18.16
CA GLY A 28 25.28 -3.11 -19.44
C GLY A 28 24.34 -4.23 -19.89
N GLN A 29 24.86 -5.43 -20.18
CA GLN A 29 24.05 -6.54 -20.70
C GLN A 29 23.05 -7.15 -19.69
N THR A 30 23.17 -6.82 -18.41
CA THR A 30 22.23 -7.28 -17.35
C THR A 30 21.23 -6.21 -16.97
N GLU A 31 21.11 -5.14 -17.74
CA GLU A 31 20.20 -4.04 -17.48
C GLU A 31 18.75 -4.47 -17.65
N VAL A 32 17.94 -4.24 -16.61
CA VAL A 32 16.49 -4.48 -16.62
C VAL A 32 15.78 -3.18 -16.29
N ARG A 33 15.00 -2.68 -17.24
CA ARG A 33 14.14 -1.50 -17.03
C ARG A 33 12.84 -1.92 -16.37
N ALA A 34 12.76 -1.82 -15.05
CA ALA A 34 11.62 -2.24 -14.27
C ALA A 34 10.48 -1.22 -14.27
N LEU A 35 10.79 0.09 -14.42
CA LEU A 35 9.82 1.15 -14.66
C LEU A 35 10.28 2.01 -15.83
N ASP A 36 9.34 2.40 -16.69
CA ASP A 36 9.62 3.13 -17.93
C ASP A 36 8.64 4.31 -18.12
N GLY A 37 8.93 5.42 -17.44
CA GLY A 37 8.16 6.65 -17.53
C GLY A 37 6.80 6.61 -16.83
N VAL A 38 6.70 5.92 -15.68
CA VAL A 38 5.43 5.76 -14.96
C VAL A 38 5.01 7.07 -14.29
N THR A 39 3.87 7.61 -14.71
CA THR A 39 3.19 8.73 -14.05
C THR A 39 1.85 8.28 -13.51
N VAL A 40 1.66 8.33 -12.18
CA VAL A 40 0.44 7.91 -11.50
C VAL A 40 0.23 8.72 -10.22
N GLU A 41 -1.04 9.00 -9.91
CA GLU A 41 -1.45 9.61 -8.65
C GLU A 41 -2.32 8.64 -7.85
N PHE A 42 -2.07 8.54 -6.54
CA PHE A 42 -2.87 7.78 -5.59
C PHE A 42 -3.67 8.76 -4.74
N GLU A 43 -4.99 8.77 -4.95
CA GLU A 43 -5.91 9.71 -4.30
C GLU A 43 -6.01 9.45 -2.80
N ALA A 44 -6.02 10.53 -1.99
CA ALA A 44 -6.21 10.44 -0.55
C ALA A 44 -7.59 9.86 -0.18
N GLY A 45 -7.62 8.98 0.82
CA GLY A 45 -8.84 8.34 1.30
C GLY A 45 -9.42 7.29 0.33
N ARG A 46 -8.61 6.81 -0.63
CA ARG A 46 -9.00 5.79 -1.61
C ARG A 46 -8.17 4.52 -1.49
N TYR A 47 -8.77 3.43 -1.94
CA TYR A 47 -8.11 2.14 -2.09
C TYR A 47 -7.75 1.91 -3.56
N THR A 48 -6.45 1.93 -3.89
CA THR A 48 -5.97 1.64 -5.25
C THR A 48 -5.23 0.30 -5.26
N ALA A 49 -5.56 -0.57 -6.20
CA ALA A 49 -4.76 -1.78 -6.48
C ALA A 49 -3.84 -1.56 -7.68
N ILE A 50 -2.65 -2.13 -7.64
CA ILE A 50 -1.72 -2.23 -8.76
C ILE A 50 -1.68 -3.68 -9.20
N MET A 51 -2.01 -3.96 -10.45
CA MET A 51 -2.07 -5.30 -11.02
C MET A 51 -1.23 -5.41 -12.29
N GLY A 52 -0.96 -6.63 -12.71
CA GLY A 52 -0.25 -6.93 -13.95
C GLY A 52 0.53 -8.24 -13.86
N PRO A 53 1.13 -8.70 -14.98
CA PRO A 53 1.92 -9.93 -15.02
C PRO A 53 3.09 -9.95 -14.04
N SER A 54 3.64 -11.14 -13.76
CA SER A 54 4.87 -11.25 -12.99
C SER A 54 6.01 -10.52 -13.73
N GLY A 55 6.85 -9.79 -12.98
CA GLY A 55 7.95 -9.01 -13.58
C GLY A 55 7.54 -7.67 -14.20
N SER A 56 6.26 -7.28 -14.21
CA SER A 56 5.81 -6.01 -14.82
C SER A 56 6.22 -4.72 -14.09
N GLY A 57 6.89 -4.81 -12.92
CA GLY A 57 7.38 -3.65 -12.17
C GLY A 57 6.48 -3.20 -11.00
N LYS A 58 5.42 -3.94 -10.63
CA LYS A 58 4.45 -3.56 -9.56
C LYS A 58 5.10 -3.27 -8.21
N SER A 59 5.82 -4.25 -7.66
CA SER A 59 6.52 -4.07 -6.38
C SER A 59 7.62 -3.01 -6.48
N THR A 60 8.28 -2.88 -7.64
CA THR A 60 9.24 -1.80 -7.89
C THR A 60 8.57 -0.43 -7.81
N LEU A 61 7.40 -0.25 -8.47
CA LEU A 61 6.63 1.00 -8.39
C LEU A 61 6.25 1.31 -6.94
N LEU A 62 5.69 0.32 -6.22
CA LEU A 62 5.31 0.47 -4.83
C LEU A 62 6.52 0.85 -3.96
N HIS A 63 7.66 0.16 -4.10
CA HIS A 63 8.87 0.44 -3.33
C HIS A 63 9.44 1.83 -3.62
N CYS A 64 9.46 2.27 -4.89
CA CYS A 64 9.94 3.61 -5.24
C CYS A 64 9.01 4.71 -4.67
N VAL A 65 7.69 4.56 -4.77
CA VAL A 65 6.72 5.54 -4.22
C VAL A 65 6.78 5.57 -2.68
N ALA A 66 7.08 4.44 -2.07
CA ALA A 66 7.21 4.32 -0.61
C ALA A 66 8.61 4.76 -0.09
N GLY A 67 9.52 5.15 -0.97
CA GLY A 67 10.88 5.53 -0.61
C GLY A 67 11.72 4.37 -0.03
N LEU A 68 11.35 3.12 -0.36
CA LEU A 68 12.15 1.93 -0.03
C LEU A 68 13.23 1.67 -1.07
N ASP A 69 13.04 2.20 -2.28
CA ASP A 69 14.01 2.16 -3.37
C ASP A 69 14.05 3.52 -4.08
N THR A 70 15.16 3.85 -4.73
CA THR A 70 15.36 5.13 -5.43
C THR A 70 15.10 4.97 -6.92
N LEU A 71 14.45 5.97 -7.53
CA LEU A 71 14.29 6.03 -8.98
C LEU A 71 15.63 6.28 -9.68
N THR A 72 15.79 5.76 -10.89
CA THR A 72 16.92 6.10 -11.78
C THR A 72 16.73 7.51 -12.36
N SER A 73 15.48 7.88 -12.71
CA SER A 73 15.07 9.24 -13.10
C SER A 73 13.57 9.43 -12.88
N GLY A 74 13.10 10.67 -13.05
CA GLY A 74 11.75 11.06 -12.67
C GLY A 74 11.65 11.41 -11.19
N SER A 75 10.43 11.49 -10.65
CA SER A 75 10.19 11.90 -9.25
C SER A 75 9.10 11.07 -8.59
N ALA A 76 9.23 10.85 -7.29
CA ALA A 76 8.21 10.23 -6.43
C ALA A 76 7.91 11.14 -5.24
N PHE A 77 6.63 11.21 -4.85
CA PHE A 77 6.14 12.13 -3.82
C PHE A 77 5.24 11.39 -2.83
N VAL A 78 5.35 11.75 -1.56
CA VAL A 78 4.37 11.43 -0.51
C VAL A 78 3.77 12.75 -0.01
N GLY A 79 2.48 12.96 -0.26
CA GLY A 79 1.86 14.27 -0.16
C GLY A 79 2.54 15.28 -1.07
N ASP A 80 3.09 16.34 -0.46
CA ASP A 80 3.80 17.40 -1.18
C ASP A 80 5.34 17.25 -1.13
N VAL A 81 5.85 16.18 -0.48
CA VAL A 81 7.29 15.97 -0.29
C VAL A 81 7.88 15.15 -1.44
N ASP A 82 8.82 15.73 -2.16
CA ASP A 82 9.62 15.03 -3.18
C ASP A 82 10.68 14.17 -2.49
N LEU A 83 10.59 12.84 -2.69
CA LEU A 83 11.49 11.87 -2.04
C LEU A 83 12.94 12.01 -2.53
N SER A 84 13.16 12.48 -3.76
CA SER A 84 14.50 12.66 -4.33
C SER A 84 15.32 13.76 -3.63
N THR A 85 14.64 14.64 -2.90
CA THR A 85 15.29 15.75 -2.16
C THR A 85 15.73 15.36 -0.74
N LEU A 86 15.40 14.14 -0.31
CA LEU A 86 15.63 13.66 1.03
C LEU A 86 16.89 12.79 1.10
N ASP A 87 17.68 12.98 2.15
CA ASP A 87 18.72 12.04 2.57
C ASP A 87 18.11 10.80 3.28
N ASP A 88 18.90 9.78 3.52
CA ASP A 88 18.47 8.52 4.14
C ASP A 88 17.84 8.72 5.53
N GLN A 89 18.32 9.69 6.29
CA GLN A 89 17.79 9.99 7.62
C GLN A 89 16.39 10.60 7.51
N ARG A 90 16.20 11.57 6.62
CA ARG A 90 14.89 12.19 6.38
C ARG A 90 13.91 11.23 5.76
N LEU A 91 14.34 10.36 4.82
CA LEU A 91 13.52 9.28 4.27
C LEU A 91 13.07 8.31 5.37
N THR A 92 13.95 7.97 6.30
CA THR A 92 13.62 7.09 7.43
C THR A 92 12.56 7.73 8.34
N ILE A 93 12.70 9.02 8.64
CA ILE A 93 11.71 9.78 9.43
C ILE A 93 10.37 9.86 8.69
N LEU A 94 10.39 10.17 7.39
CA LEU A 94 9.17 10.24 6.57
C LEU A 94 8.43 8.89 6.56
N ARG A 95 9.15 7.78 6.30
CA ARG A 95 8.56 6.43 6.32
C ARG A 95 7.93 6.11 7.67
N ARG A 96 8.65 6.37 8.77
CA ARG A 96 8.17 6.11 10.13
C ARG A 96 6.90 6.90 10.46
N ASP A 97 6.82 8.15 10.01
CA ASP A 97 5.79 9.08 10.45
C ASP A 97 4.58 9.15 9.50
N ARG A 98 4.78 8.90 8.20
CA ARG A 98 3.77 9.14 7.17
C ARG A 98 3.35 7.90 6.37
N ILE A 99 4.09 6.79 6.48
CA ILE A 99 3.86 5.59 5.67
C ILE A 99 3.63 4.37 6.57
N GLY A 100 2.58 3.61 6.27
CA GLY A 100 2.37 2.28 6.82
C GLY A 100 2.78 1.21 5.79
N PHE A 101 3.28 0.07 6.28
CA PHE A 101 3.64 -1.07 5.41
C PHE A 101 2.96 -2.35 5.88
N VAL A 102 2.41 -3.09 4.91
CA VAL A 102 1.90 -4.45 5.07
C VAL A 102 2.56 -5.32 4.02
N PHE A 103 3.31 -6.34 4.43
CA PHE A 103 4.04 -7.24 3.54
C PHE A 103 3.42 -8.64 3.54
N GLN A 104 3.68 -9.40 2.51
CA GLN A 104 3.31 -10.81 2.43
C GLN A 104 3.91 -11.64 3.59
N ALA A 105 5.19 -11.43 3.91
CA ALA A 105 5.85 -11.96 5.09
C ALA A 105 5.66 -11.00 6.25
N PHE A 106 4.70 -11.16 7.10
CA PHE A 106 4.21 -10.30 8.19
C PHE A 106 5.25 -9.36 8.85
N ASN A 107 6.53 -9.71 8.82
CA ASN A 107 7.68 -8.93 9.33
C ASN A 107 7.47 -8.44 10.77
N LEU A 108 6.89 -9.31 11.62
CA LEU A 108 6.76 -9.04 13.05
C LEU A 108 8.06 -9.35 13.77
N VAL A 109 8.37 -8.57 14.80
CA VAL A 109 9.49 -8.84 15.70
C VAL A 109 9.12 -10.02 16.59
N PRO A 110 9.79 -11.18 16.48
CA PRO A 110 9.33 -12.44 17.09
C PRO A 110 9.46 -12.46 18.62
N THR A 111 10.31 -11.63 19.19
CA THR A 111 10.64 -11.62 20.62
C THR A 111 9.71 -10.75 21.47
N ILE A 112 8.84 -9.94 20.85
CA ILE A 112 7.91 -9.05 21.54
C ILE A 112 6.45 -9.42 21.26
N SER A 113 5.53 -9.01 22.16
CA SER A 113 4.11 -9.31 22.03
C SER A 113 3.44 -8.58 20.83
N ALA A 114 2.23 -9.00 20.47
CA ALA A 114 1.41 -8.34 19.46
C ALA A 114 1.20 -6.85 19.78
N ALA A 115 0.87 -6.51 21.03
CA ALA A 115 0.71 -5.12 21.47
C ALA A 115 1.98 -4.28 21.22
N LYS A 116 3.15 -4.83 21.53
CA LYS A 116 4.44 -4.16 21.30
C LYS A 116 4.78 -4.07 19.82
N ASN A 117 4.44 -5.08 19.01
CA ASN A 117 4.58 -5.00 17.56
C ASN A 117 3.70 -3.90 16.96
N ILE A 118 2.44 -3.78 17.39
CA ILE A 118 1.51 -2.73 16.95
C ILE A 118 2.07 -1.35 17.26
N THR A 119 2.56 -1.13 18.47
CA THR A 119 3.06 0.17 18.91
C THR A 119 4.51 0.45 18.56
N LEU A 120 5.22 -0.49 17.93
CA LEU A 120 6.65 -0.37 17.61
C LEU A 120 7.02 0.89 16.84
N PRO A 121 6.28 1.32 15.77
CA PRO A 121 6.61 2.56 15.07
C PRO A 121 6.55 3.79 15.98
N LEU A 122 5.59 3.82 16.91
CA LEU A 122 5.43 4.91 17.89
C LEU A 122 6.58 4.91 18.91
N LEU A 123 6.97 3.73 19.40
CA LEU A 123 8.09 3.56 20.32
C LEU A 123 9.40 4.04 19.69
N LEU A 124 9.65 3.67 18.44
CA LEU A 124 10.83 4.13 17.68
C LEU A 124 10.81 5.63 17.41
N ALA A 125 9.61 6.24 17.37
CA ALA A 125 9.44 7.69 17.25
C ALA A 125 9.55 8.44 18.60
N GLY A 126 9.70 7.74 19.73
CA GLY A 126 9.64 8.34 21.06
C GLY A 126 8.25 8.87 21.43
N ARG A 127 7.17 8.35 20.80
CA ARG A 127 5.78 8.81 20.97
C ARG A 127 4.96 7.77 21.74
N LYS A 128 4.04 8.22 22.58
CA LYS A 128 3.08 7.34 23.28
C LYS A 128 1.90 6.92 22.37
N GLY A 129 1.67 7.66 21.30
CA GLY A 129 0.50 7.49 20.43
C GLY A 129 -0.81 7.96 21.04
N ASP A 130 -1.84 8.03 20.21
CA ASP A 130 -3.22 8.32 20.61
C ASP A 130 -3.90 7.00 21.01
N GLN A 131 -4.20 6.83 22.29
CA GLN A 131 -4.79 5.60 22.83
C GLN A 131 -6.18 5.31 22.26
N ALA A 132 -6.99 6.33 22.02
CA ALA A 132 -8.32 6.15 21.42
C ALA A 132 -8.20 5.62 19.98
N TRP A 133 -7.22 6.14 19.22
CA TRP A 133 -6.92 5.64 17.88
C TRP A 133 -6.42 4.20 17.89
N ILE A 134 -5.46 3.88 18.76
CA ILE A 134 -4.90 2.53 18.89
C ILE A 134 -6.02 1.55 19.28
N SER A 135 -6.92 1.90 20.20
CA SER A 135 -8.06 1.07 20.57
C SER A 135 -8.99 0.82 19.36
N LYS A 136 -9.28 1.86 18.57
CA LYS A 136 -10.08 1.73 17.34
C LYS A 136 -9.39 0.81 16.31
N VAL A 137 -8.08 0.91 16.15
CA VAL A 137 -7.29 0.04 15.27
C VAL A 137 -7.37 -1.42 15.71
N ILE A 138 -7.21 -1.69 17.01
CA ILE A 138 -7.32 -3.02 17.61
C ILE A 138 -8.72 -3.60 17.41
N GLU A 139 -9.77 -2.78 17.60
CA GLU A 139 -11.16 -3.18 17.37
C GLU A 139 -11.41 -3.58 15.92
N ILE A 140 -11.02 -2.72 14.96
CA ILE A 140 -11.21 -2.96 13.51
C ILE A 140 -10.48 -4.22 13.06
N THR A 141 -9.27 -4.46 13.56
CA THR A 141 -8.47 -5.64 13.21
C THR A 141 -8.88 -6.90 13.98
N GLY A 142 -9.69 -6.77 15.02
CA GLY A 142 -10.18 -7.89 15.82
C GLY A 142 -9.08 -8.71 16.50
N ILE A 143 -7.97 -8.05 16.95
CA ILE A 143 -6.82 -8.71 17.57
C ILE A 143 -6.76 -8.53 19.09
N GLY A 144 -7.80 -7.92 19.69
CA GLY A 144 -7.80 -7.50 21.09
C GLY A 144 -7.55 -8.60 22.11
N ASP A 145 -8.00 -9.84 21.84
CA ASP A 145 -7.82 -11.00 22.70
C ASP A 145 -6.44 -11.67 22.57
N ARG A 146 -5.56 -11.16 21.69
CA ARG A 146 -4.25 -11.70 21.37
C ARG A 146 -3.09 -10.74 21.63
N LEU A 147 -3.32 -9.62 22.28
CA LEU A 147 -2.33 -8.55 22.45
C LEU A 147 -1.06 -8.98 23.18
N GLU A 148 -1.18 -9.89 24.14
CA GLU A 148 -0.04 -10.38 24.93
C GLU A 148 0.69 -11.57 24.28
N HIS A 149 0.14 -12.16 23.21
CA HIS A 149 0.76 -13.27 22.50
C HIS A 149 1.95 -12.80 21.65
N ARG A 150 2.95 -13.67 21.52
CA ARG A 150 4.08 -13.48 20.59
C ARG A 150 3.71 -14.00 19.19
N PRO A 151 4.41 -13.57 18.14
CA PRO A 151 4.14 -14.04 16.78
C PRO A 151 4.10 -15.56 16.63
N SER A 152 4.96 -16.32 17.33
CA SER A 152 4.98 -17.78 17.31
C SER A 152 3.73 -18.44 17.91
N GLU A 153 2.92 -17.69 18.65
CA GLU A 153 1.69 -18.17 19.32
C GLU A 153 0.44 -17.76 18.52
N LEU A 154 0.62 -17.10 17.37
CA LEU A 154 -0.44 -16.57 16.52
C LEU A 154 -0.53 -17.36 15.21
N SER A 155 -1.76 -17.58 14.72
CA SER A 155 -1.97 -18.08 13.36
C SER A 155 -1.48 -17.05 12.32
N GLY A 156 -1.26 -17.49 11.06
CA GLY A 156 -0.87 -16.57 9.97
C GLY A 156 -1.83 -15.39 9.80
N GLY A 157 -3.14 -15.64 9.84
CA GLY A 157 -4.15 -14.58 9.77
C GLY A 157 -4.08 -13.63 10.97
N GLN A 158 -3.83 -14.13 12.18
CA GLN A 158 -3.64 -13.27 13.37
C GLN A 158 -2.36 -12.44 13.27
N GLN A 159 -1.25 -13.02 12.79
CA GLN A 159 -0.01 -12.28 12.54
C GLN A 159 -0.22 -11.16 11.52
N GLN A 160 -0.97 -11.42 10.47
CA GLN A 160 -1.29 -10.39 9.46
C GLN A 160 -2.17 -9.27 10.04
N ARG A 161 -3.15 -9.59 10.89
CA ARG A 161 -3.95 -8.58 11.62
C ARG A 161 -3.06 -7.68 12.49
N VAL A 162 -2.06 -8.25 13.17
CA VAL A 162 -1.06 -7.49 13.93
C VAL A 162 -0.24 -6.58 13.00
N ALA A 163 0.17 -7.07 11.82
CA ALA A 163 0.91 -6.29 10.84
C ALA A 163 0.09 -5.10 10.30
N VAL A 164 -1.22 -5.30 10.03
CA VAL A 164 -2.14 -4.21 9.66
C VAL A 164 -2.32 -3.21 10.80
N ALA A 165 -2.56 -3.71 12.01
CA ALA A 165 -2.71 -2.85 13.18
C ALA A 165 -1.45 -2.00 13.40
N ARG A 166 -0.24 -2.59 13.22
CA ARG A 166 1.04 -1.86 13.27
C ARG A 166 1.11 -0.77 12.19
N ALA A 167 0.72 -1.09 10.96
CA ALA A 167 0.74 -0.13 9.86
C ALA A 167 -0.20 1.07 10.12
N LEU A 168 -1.35 0.85 10.78
CA LEU A 168 -2.33 1.89 11.12
C LEU A 168 -1.97 2.69 12.38
N ALA A 169 -1.17 2.13 13.30
CA ALA A 169 -0.96 2.68 14.65
C ALA A 169 -0.39 4.11 14.67
N SER A 170 0.47 4.46 13.71
CA SER A 170 1.07 5.78 13.58
C SER A 170 0.18 6.83 12.90
N ARG A 171 -1.04 6.48 12.45
CA ARG A 171 -1.91 7.31 11.61
C ARG A 171 -1.21 7.78 10.32
N PRO A 172 -0.72 6.85 9.49
CA PRO A 172 0.00 7.22 8.29
C PRO A 172 -0.90 7.92 7.28
N GLU A 173 -0.31 8.73 6.39
CA GLU A 173 -1.04 9.33 5.27
C GLU A 173 -1.42 8.29 4.21
N ILE A 174 -0.59 7.25 4.09
CA ILE A 174 -0.78 6.16 3.11
C ILE A 174 -0.23 4.84 3.65
N ILE A 175 -0.91 3.75 3.32
CA ILE A 175 -0.46 2.37 3.56
C ILE A 175 -0.14 1.73 2.22
N PHE A 176 1.07 1.15 2.13
CA PHE A 176 1.48 0.31 1.03
C PHE A 176 1.40 -1.16 1.45
N ALA A 177 0.68 -1.97 0.68
CA ALA A 177 0.48 -3.39 0.91
C ALA A 177 1.02 -4.19 -0.28
N ASP A 178 2.09 -4.95 -0.08
CA ASP A 178 2.70 -5.78 -1.13
C ASP A 178 2.29 -7.24 -0.92
N GLU A 179 1.39 -7.73 -1.81
CA GLU A 179 0.82 -9.09 -1.77
C GLU A 179 0.30 -9.50 -0.38
N PRO A 180 -0.55 -8.68 0.29
CA PRO A 180 -0.85 -8.86 1.71
C PRO A 180 -1.59 -10.15 2.06
N THR A 181 -2.16 -10.83 1.07
CA THR A 181 -2.90 -12.10 1.22
C THR A 181 -2.13 -13.32 0.75
N GLY A 182 -0.94 -13.14 0.17
CA GLY A 182 -0.20 -14.22 -0.52
C GLY A 182 0.19 -15.42 0.35
N ASN A 183 0.31 -15.25 1.67
CA ASN A 183 0.64 -16.31 2.63
C ASN A 183 -0.56 -16.74 3.50
N LEU A 184 -1.78 -16.36 3.11
CA LEU A 184 -3.00 -16.65 3.88
C LEU A 184 -3.87 -17.69 3.18
N ASP A 185 -4.60 -18.48 3.96
CA ASP A 185 -5.73 -19.25 3.45
C ASP A 185 -6.86 -18.32 2.98
N SER A 186 -7.77 -18.82 2.16
CA SER A 186 -8.84 -18.05 1.53
C SER A 186 -9.72 -17.28 2.53
N ARG A 187 -10.00 -17.87 3.71
CA ARG A 187 -10.81 -17.23 4.74
C ARG A 187 -10.06 -16.06 5.38
N SER A 188 -8.82 -16.31 5.83
CA SER A 188 -7.96 -15.29 6.42
C SER A 188 -7.65 -14.17 5.42
N GLY A 189 -7.47 -14.50 4.14
CA GLY A 189 -7.30 -13.53 3.06
C GLY A 189 -8.52 -12.61 2.91
N THR A 190 -9.73 -13.17 2.87
CA THR A 190 -10.98 -12.40 2.80
C THR A 190 -11.17 -11.48 4.00
N GLU A 191 -10.91 -11.99 5.21
CA GLU A 191 -10.97 -11.18 6.43
C GLU A 191 -9.98 -10.02 6.39
N MET A 192 -8.75 -10.26 5.92
CA MET A 192 -7.72 -9.25 5.76
C MET A 192 -8.14 -8.14 4.78
N LEU A 193 -8.66 -8.50 3.60
CA LEU A 193 -9.15 -7.53 2.62
C LEU A 193 -10.32 -6.70 3.17
N THR A 194 -11.19 -7.33 3.94
CA THR A 194 -12.30 -6.66 4.63
C THR A 194 -11.76 -5.62 5.63
N PHE A 195 -10.71 -5.92 6.40
CA PHE A 195 -10.09 -4.95 7.30
C PHE A 195 -9.48 -3.77 6.55
N LEU A 196 -8.78 -4.01 5.44
CA LEU A 196 -8.24 -2.94 4.62
C LEU A 196 -9.36 -2.06 4.04
N ARG A 197 -10.46 -2.66 3.56
CA ARG A 197 -11.62 -1.91 3.07
C ARG A 197 -12.23 -1.05 4.17
N ARG A 198 -12.47 -1.62 5.36
CA ARG A 198 -12.99 -0.88 6.52
C ARG A 198 -12.06 0.26 6.96
N ALA A 199 -10.74 0.07 6.88
CA ALA A 199 -9.79 1.15 7.19
C ALA A 199 -9.95 2.35 6.23
N VAL A 200 -10.28 2.12 4.96
CA VAL A 200 -10.60 3.19 4.02
C VAL A 200 -11.96 3.82 4.34
N ASP A 201 -12.99 3.01 4.49
CA ASP A 201 -14.38 3.50 4.64
C ASP A 201 -14.63 4.22 5.98
N GLU A 202 -14.11 3.66 7.08
CA GLU A 202 -14.40 4.13 8.44
C GLU A 202 -13.31 5.07 9.02
N MET A 203 -12.08 4.99 8.50
CA MET A 203 -10.94 5.75 9.01
C MET A 203 -10.35 6.71 7.96
N HIS A 204 -10.93 6.74 6.74
CA HIS A 204 -10.44 7.54 5.60
C HIS A 204 -8.96 7.29 5.27
N GLN A 205 -8.50 6.05 5.50
CA GLN A 205 -7.13 5.66 5.22
C GLN A 205 -6.90 5.54 3.71
N THR A 206 -5.77 6.01 3.22
CA THR A 206 -5.34 5.74 1.85
C THR A 206 -4.59 4.42 1.79
N ILE A 207 -4.94 3.54 0.83
CA ILE A 207 -4.27 2.24 0.66
C ILE A 207 -3.86 2.06 -0.80
N VAL A 208 -2.62 1.63 -1.02
CA VAL A 208 -2.12 1.14 -2.30
C VAL A 208 -1.68 -0.31 -2.12
N MET A 209 -2.31 -1.23 -2.84
CA MET A 209 -2.04 -2.65 -2.74
C MET A 209 -1.50 -3.20 -4.07
N VAL A 210 -0.41 -3.92 -4.02
CA VAL A 210 0.03 -4.78 -5.13
C VAL A 210 -0.58 -6.16 -4.93
N THR A 211 -1.20 -6.68 -5.97
CA THR A 211 -1.72 -8.05 -5.98
C THR A 211 -1.83 -8.59 -7.41
N HIS A 212 -1.79 -9.91 -7.54
CA HIS A 212 -2.11 -10.62 -8.77
C HIS A 212 -3.48 -11.33 -8.69
N ASP A 213 -4.14 -11.30 -7.52
CA ASP A 213 -5.45 -11.92 -7.30
C ASP A 213 -6.60 -10.98 -7.70
N PRO A 214 -7.45 -11.35 -8.70
CA PRO A 214 -8.61 -10.57 -9.11
C PRO A 214 -9.62 -10.33 -7.99
N VAL A 215 -9.77 -11.28 -7.06
CA VAL A 215 -10.68 -11.13 -5.92
C VAL A 215 -10.15 -10.06 -4.98
N ALA A 216 -8.85 -10.11 -4.63
CA ALA A 216 -8.24 -9.10 -3.79
C ALA A 216 -8.34 -7.70 -4.41
N ALA A 217 -8.09 -7.58 -5.72
CA ALA A 217 -8.17 -6.31 -6.42
C ALA A 217 -9.59 -5.73 -6.48
N SER A 218 -10.63 -6.58 -6.43
CA SER A 218 -12.02 -6.13 -6.45
C SER A 218 -12.46 -5.35 -5.19
N TYR A 219 -11.68 -5.41 -4.11
CA TYR A 219 -11.89 -4.59 -2.92
C TYR A 219 -11.46 -3.13 -3.09
N ALA A 220 -10.69 -2.82 -4.14
CA ALA A 220 -10.22 -1.47 -4.40
C ALA A 220 -11.29 -0.59 -5.07
N ASP A 221 -11.14 0.73 -4.94
CA ASP A 221 -11.96 1.70 -5.69
C ASP A 221 -11.49 1.81 -7.14
N ARG A 222 -10.19 1.61 -7.37
CA ARG A 222 -9.50 1.74 -8.67
C ARG A 222 -8.39 0.71 -8.79
N ILE A 223 -8.20 0.19 -10.00
CA ILE A 223 -7.02 -0.61 -10.37
C ILE A 223 -6.20 0.14 -11.41
N VAL A 224 -4.88 0.12 -11.22
CA VAL A 224 -3.87 0.52 -12.19
C VAL A 224 -3.19 -0.74 -12.72
N PHE A 225 -3.24 -0.96 -14.03
CA PHE A 225 -2.62 -2.12 -14.67
C PHE A 225 -1.23 -1.75 -15.19
N LEU A 226 -0.25 -2.52 -14.79
CA LEU A 226 1.15 -2.36 -15.16
C LEU A 226 1.61 -3.54 -16.03
N ALA A 227 2.22 -3.25 -17.19
CA ALA A 227 2.90 -4.23 -18.05
C ALA A 227 4.20 -3.61 -18.57
N ASP A 228 5.27 -4.38 -18.60
CA ASP A 228 6.59 -3.96 -19.11
C ASP A 228 7.06 -2.61 -18.55
N GLY A 229 6.85 -2.40 -17.25
CA GLY A 229 7.24 -1.17 -16.55
C GLY A 229 6.39 0.06 -16.89
N ARG A 230 5.25 -0.07 -17.59
CA ARG A 230 4.37 1.03 -18.00
C ARG A 230 2.95 0.81 -17.52
N ILE A 231 2.22 1.90 -17.27
CA ILE A 231 0.77 1.84 -17.06
C ILE A 231 0.13 1.63 -18.43
N VAL A 232 -0.66 0.57 -18.55
CA VAL A 232 -1.31 0.18 -19.80
C VAL A 232 -2.83 0.35 -19.75
N ASP A 233 -3.42 0.39 -18.54
CA ASP A 233 -4.86 0.58 -18.37
C ASP A 233 -5.22 0.96 -16.93
N GLU A 234 -6.45 1.41 -16.73
CA GLU A 234 -7.05 1.69 -15.44
C GLU A 234 -8.50 1.20 -15.38
N MET A 235 -8.93 0.73 -14.23
CA MET A 235 -10.32 0.29 -14.02
C MET A 235 -10.89 0.92 -12.77
N GLN A 236 -12.01 1.61 -12.91
CA GLN A 236 -12.79 2.14 -11.78
C GLN A 236 -13.86 1.14 -11.36
N LYS A 237 -14.13 1.08 -10.04
CA LYS A 237 -15.13 0.20 -9.44
C LYS A 237 -14.99 -1.24 -9.96
N PRO A 238 -13.85 -1.90 -9.72
CA PRO A 238 -13.58 -3.23 -10.24
C PRO A 238 -14.55 -4.28 -9.67
N THR A 239 -14.83 -5.33 -10.47
CA THR A 239 -15.37 -6.60 -9.98
C THR A 239 -14.39 -7.71 -10.33
N ALA A 240 -14.39 -8.81 -9.57
CA ALA A 240 -13.47 -9.92 -9.81
C ALA A 240 -13.54 -10.46 -11.25
N GLU A 241 -14.76 -10.53 -11.81
CA GLU A 241 -15.00 -10.99 -13.18
C GLU A 241 -14.37 -10.06 -14.22
N ARG A 242 -14.60 -8.74 -14.10
CA ARG A 242 -14.04 -7.73 -15.00
C ARG A 242 -12.51 -7.72 -14.93
N VAL A 243 -11.95 -7.87 -13.72
CA VAL A 243 -10.51 -7.94 -13.51
C VAL A 243 -9.94 -9.18 -14.17
N LEU A 244 -10.55 -10.35 -13.94
CA LEU A 244 -10.13 -11.61 -14.55
C LEU A 244 -10.19 -11.55 -16.09
N GLU A 245 -11.25 -10.98 -16.65
CA GLU A 245 -11.38 -10.78 -18.10
C GLU A 245 -10.26 -9.87 -18.64
N ARG A 246 -9.96 -8.78 -17.93
CA ARG A 246 -8.87 -7.87 -18.33
C ARG A 246 -7.49 -8.54 -18.25
N MET A 247 -7.25 -9.34 -17.21
CA MET A 247 -5.98 -10.05 -17.03
C MET A 247 -5.72 -11.09 -18.12
N LYS A 248 -6.74 -11.76 -18.66
CA LYS A 248 -6.59 -12.70 -19.78
C LYS A 248 -5.97 -12.04 -21.03
N ARG A 249 -6.28 -10.77 -21.26
CA ARG A 249 -5.77 -9.99 -22.42
C ARG A 249 -4.28 -9.59 -22.30
N PHE A 250 -3.64 -9.76 -21.15
CA PHE A 250 -2.19 -9.54 -21.00
C PHE A 250 -1.35 -10.75 -21.43
N GLY A 251 -1.97 -11.89 -21.74
CA GLY A 251 -1.31 -13.10 -22.21
C GLY A 251 -1.44 -13.34 -23.72
N GLU A 252 -2.16 -12.44 -24.42
CA GLU A 252 -2.28 -12.41 -25.87
C GLU A 252 -1.33 -11.35 -26.47
#